data_1c119080996310021e09dc4da953c726
#
_entry.id   1c119080996310021e09dc4da953c726
#
_cell.length_a   1.000
_cell.length_b   1.000
_cell.length_c   1.000
_cell.angle_alpha   90.00
_cell.angle_beta   90.00
_cell.angle_gamma   90.00
#
_symmetry.space_group_name_H-M   'P 1'
#
loop_
_entity.id
_entity.type
_entity.pdbx_description
1 polymer ?
#
loop_
_entity_poly.entity_id
_entity_poly.type
_entity_poly.pdbx_seq_one_letter_code
_entity_poly.pdbx_strand_id
1 'polypeptide(L)'
;MVAKADPVNAEYEARAKNLLKGELKRRGVTYAQLAEKLAAIGVTENERNLNNKISRGGFTAAFLIQCLTAIGAHTVRLHEAD
;
A
#
# COMPACT_ATOMS: atom_id res chain seq x y z
N MET A 1 3.65 12.83 23.65
CA MET A 1 4.27 12.18 23.16
C MET A 1 3.84 11.04 22.53
N VAL A 2 4.22 10.69 21.64
CA VAL A 2 3.77 9.71 20.94
C VAL A 2 4.35 8.47 21.28
N ALA A 3 3.62 7.53 21.42
CA ALA A 3 4.10 6.32 21.72
C ALA A 3 4.51 5.63 20.56
N LYS A 4 5.72 5.67 20.23
CA LYS A 4 6.09 5.02 19.11
C LYS A 4 5.92 3.59 19.24
N ALA A 5 5.69 3.06 20.31
CA ALA A 5 5.51 1.65 20.42
C ALA A 5 4.07 1.25 20.63
N ASP A 6 3.17 1.95 20.08
CA ASP A 6 1.76 1.57 20.18
C ASP A 6 1.54 0.26 19.45
N PRO A 7 1.35 -0.87 20.15
CA PRO A 7 1.22 -2.17 19.50
C PRO A 7 -0.05 -2.29 18.67
N VAL A 8 -1.11 -1.62 19.05
CA VAL A 8 -2.33 -1.69 18.26
C VAL A 8 -2.14 -0.96 16.95
N ASN A 9 -1.53 0.21 16.99
CA ASN A 9 -1.30 0.94 15.76
C ASN A 9 -0.34 0.20 14.84
N ALA A 10 0.69 -0.41 15.42
CA ALA A 10 1.65 -1.18 14.63
C ALA A 10 0.98 -2.36 13.96
N GLU A 11 0.03 -2.99 14.63
CA GLU A 11 -0.70 -4.10 14.06
C GLU A 11 -1.51 -3.64 12.85
N TYR A 12 -2.18 -2.52 12.96
CA TYR A 12 -3.00 -2.03 11.84
C TYR A 12 -2.15 -1.51 10.69
N GLU A 13 -0.97 -0.97 10.98
CA GLU A 13 -0.05 -0.61 9.93
C GLU A 13 0.42 -1.84 9.17
N ALA A 14 0.69 -2.93 9.89
CA ALA A 14 1.07 -4.18 9.24
C ALA A 14 -0.06 -4.74 8.39
N ARG A 15 -1.30 -4.60 8.87
CA ARG A 15 -2.44 -5.06 8.10
C ARG A 15 -2.62 -4.23 6.83
N ALA A 16 -2.43 -2.92 6.90
CA ALA A 16 -2.51 -2.07 5.72
C ALA A 16 -1.44 -2.44 4.71
N LYS A 17 -0.22 -2.67 5.20
CA LYS A 17 0.86 -3.08 4.33
C LYS A 17 0.55 -4.39 3.64
N ASN A 18 0.08 -5.36 4.39
CA ASN A 18 -0.20 -6.69 3.84
C ASN A 18 -1.37 -6.64 2.86
N LEU A 19 -2.35 -5.78 3.13
CA LEU A 19 -3.45 -5.61 2.22
C LEU A 19 -2.96 -5.09 0.86
N LEU A 20 -2.13 -4.07 0.88
CA LEU A 20 -1.61 -3.51 -0.36
C LEU A 20 -0.72 -4.50 -1.08
N LYS A 21 0.19 -5.16 -0.35
CA LYS A 21 1.07 -6.14 -0.98
C LYS A 21 0.28 -7.30 -1.56
N GLY A 22 -0.78 -7.70 -0.88
CA GLY A 22 -1.64 -8.77 -1.37
C GLY A 22 -2.33 -8.41 -2.67
N GLU A 23 -2.81 -7.17 -2.78
CA GLU A 23 -3.45 -6.73 -4.01
C GLU A 23 -2.46 -6.66 -5.16
N LEU A 24 -1.26 -6.16 -4.88
CA LEU A 24 -0.22 -6.12 -5.91
C LEU A 24 0.12 -7.52 -6.38
N LYS A 25 0.29 -8.44 -5.45
CA LYS A 25 0.65 -9.80 -5.81
C LYS A 25 -0.46 -10.49 -6.58
N ARG A 26 -1.69 -10.32 -6.13
CA ARG A 26 -2.83 -10.95 -6.77
C ARG A 26 -2.98 -10.47 -8.22
N ARG A 27 -2.63 -9.23 -8.48
CA ARG A 27 -2.76 -8.65 -9.81
C ARG A 27 -1.48 -8.72 -10.62
N GLY A 28 -0.43 -9.27 -10.05
CA GLY A 28 0.85 -9.41 -10.74
C GLY A 28 1.53 -8.10 -11.05
N VAL A 29 1.42 -7.12 -10.15
CA VAL A 29 1.98 -5.80 -10.36
C VAL A 29 3.26 -5.66 -9.54
N THR A 30 4.37 -5.38 -10.21
CA THR A 30 5.63 -5.12 -9.53
C THR A 30 5.68 -3.66 -9.09
N TYR A 31 6.64 -3.32 -8.23
CA TYR A 31 6.79 -1.92 -7.82
C TYR A 31 7.14 -1.02 -9.00
N ALA A 32 7.91 -1.52 -9.96
CA ALA A 32 8.22 -0.74 -11.15
C ALA A 32 6.96 -0.46 -11.95
N GLN A 33 6.08 -1.45 -12.08
CA GLN A 33 4.83 -1.27 -12.78
C GLN A 33 3.89 -0.36 -11.99
N LEU A 34 3.91 -0.48 -10.69
CA LEU A 34 3.09 0.40 -9.86
C LEU A 34 3.50 1.85 -10.05
N ALA A 35 4.81 2.11 -10.14
CA ALA A 35 5.28 3.47 -10.37
C ALA A 35 4.72 4.03 -11.68
N GLU A 36 4.69 3.21 -12.72
CA GLU A 36 4.14 3.62 -14.00
C GLU A 36 2.64 3.90 -13.90
N LYS A 37 1.93 3.04 -13.19
CA LYS A 37 0.49 3.20 -13.06
C LYS A 37 0.14 4.42 -12.22
N LEU A 38 0.95 4.69 -11.21
CA LEU A 38 0.76 5.89 -10.39
C LEU A 38 1.02 7.14 -11.23
N ALA A 39 2.04 7.12 -12.09
CA ALA A 39 2.31 8.25 -12.95
C ALA A 39 1.11 8.56 -13.84
N ALA A 40 0.40 7.53 -14.27
CA ALA A 40 -0.76 7.72 -15.13
C ALA A 40 -1.89 8.47 -14.42
N ILE A 41 -1.92 8.45 -13.11
CA ILE A 41 -2.93 9.21 -12.37
C ILE A 41 -2.32 10.44 -11.70
N GLY A 42 -1.12 10.83 -12.11
CA GLY A 42 -0.53 12.08 -11.65
C GLY A 42 0.29 11.97 -10.38
N VAL A 43 0.64 10.77 -9.96
CA VAL A 43 1.41 10.58 -8.73
C VAL A 43 2.83 10.17 -9.10
N THR A 44 3.80 10.96 -8.65
CA THR A 44 5.19 10.70 -8.97
C THR A 44 5.83 9.83 -7.90
N GLU A 45 6.28 8.66 -8.31
CA GLU A 45 6.96 7.72 -7.43
C GLU A 45 7.97 6.94 -8.25
N ASN A 46 8.88 6.26 -7.60
CA ASN A 46 9.77 5.35 -8.30
C ASN A 46 9.82 4.05 -7.52
N GLU A 47 10.38 3.03 -8.14
CA GLU A 47 10.39 1.69 -7.58
C GLU A 47 11.03 1.66 -6.20
N ARG A 48 12.15 2.34 -6.03
CA ARG A 48 12.87 2.33 -4.77
C ARG A 48 12.06 2.97 -3.66
N ASN A 49 11.45 4.12 -3.94
CA ASN A 49 10.63 4.79 -2.94
C ASN A 49 9.42 3.96 -2.57
N LEU A 50 8.80 3.32 -3.56
CA LEU A 50 7.65 2.47 -3.30
C LEU A 50 8.03 1.29 -2.43
N ASN A 51 9.15 0.66 -2.74
CA ASN A 51 9.62 -0.45 -1.93
C ASN A 51 9.81 0.00 -0.48
N ASN A 52 10.43 1.14 -0.28
CA ASN A 52 10.69 1.65 1.07
C ASN A 52 9.40 2.02 1.79
N LYS A 53 8.49 2.72 1.13
CA LYS A 53 7.24 3.13 1.75
C LYS A 53 6.38 1.95 2.13
N ILE A 54 6.24 1.03 1.20
CA ILE A 54 5.34 -0.09 1.42
C ILE A 54 5.93 -1.07 2.41
N SER A 55 7.22 -1.32 2.33
CA SER A 55 7.86 -2.25 3.26
C SER A 55 7.82 -1.75 4.69
N ARG A 56 7.92 -0.43 4.86
CA ARG A 56 7.90 0.16 6.19
C ARG A 56 6.52 0.15 6.80
N GLY A 57 5.49 0.21 5.97
CA GLY A 57 4.13 0.40 6.44
C GLY A 57 3.96 1.83 6.90
N GLY A 58 2.89 2.12 7.57
CA GLY A 58 2.68 3.45 8.12
C GLY A 58 2.48 4.54 7.08
N PHE A 59 2.15 4.16 5.85
CA PHE A 59 1.89 5.13 4.82
C PHE A 59 0.52 5.76 5.03
N THR A 60 0.27 6.88 4.36
CA THR A 60 -0.99 7.58 4.56
C THR A 60 -2.14 6.86 3.87
N ALA A 61 -3.35 7.16 4.32
CA ALA A 61 -4.53 6.63 3.66
C ALA A 61 -4.59 7.10 2.22
N ALA A 62 -4.16 8.34 1.95
CA ALA A 62 -4.16 8.86 0.59
C ALA A 62 -3.25 8.03 -0.31
N PHE A 63 -2.07 7.66 0.20
CA PHE A 63 -1.16 6.84 -0.58
C PHE A 63 -1.77 5.48 -0.89
N LEU A 64 -2.41 4.88 0.10
CA LEU A 64 -3.05 3.58 -0.09
C LEU A 64 -4.11 3.66 -1.18
N ILE A 65 -4.95 4.69 -1.13
CA ILE A 65 -6.01 4.84 -2.11
C ILE A 65 -5.44 5.10 -3.50
N GLN A 66 -4.38 5.90 -3.59
CA GLN A 66 -3.73 6.15 -4.87
C GLN A 66 -3.23 4.84 -5.48
N CYS A 67 -2.59 4.01 -4.67
CA CYS A 67 -2.06 2.74 -5.18
C CYS A 67 -3.19 1.82 -5.61
N LEU A 68 -4.22 1.70 -4.80
CA LEU A 68 -5.34 0.82 -5.14
C LEU A 68 -6.06 1.30 -6.40
N THR A 69 -6.22 2.61 -6.52
CA THR A 69 -6.84 3.18 -7.70
C THR A 69 -6.00 2.89 -8.94
N ALA A 70 -4.69 3.07 -8.82
CA ALA A 70 -3.80 2.90 -9.96
C ALA A 70 -3.81 1.49 -10.50
N ILE A 71 -4.00 0.49 -9.64
CA ILE A 71 -4.01 -0.90 -10.08
C ILE A 71 -5.41 -1.42 -10.35
N GLY A 72 -6.42 -0.57 -10.23
CA GLY A 72 -7.79 -0.97 -10.53
C GLY A 72 -8.48 -1.77 -9.45
N ALA A 73 -7.99 -1.69 -8.23
CA ALA A 73 -8.61 -2.40 -7.12
C ALA A 73 -9.72 -1.53 -6.55
N HIS A 74 -10.92 -1.71 -7.06
CA HIS A 74 -12.04 -0.86 -6.64
C HIS A 74 -12.68 -1.32 -5.35
N THR A 75 -12.44 -2.54 -4.93
CA THR A 75 -12.92 -3.02 -3.63
C THR A 75 -11.82 -3.81 -2.97
N VAL A 76 -11.72 -3.75 -1.67
CA VAL A 76 -10.75 -4.53 -0.93
C VAL A 76 -11.42 -5.15 0.27
N ARG A 77 -10.88 -6.26 0.76
CA ARG A 77 -11.37 -6.88 1.95
C ARG A 77 -10.47 -6.55 3.07
N LEU A 78 -11.00 -5.99 4.10
CA LEU A 78 -10.23 -5.67 5.27
C LEU A 78 -9.90 -6.88 6.13
N HIS A 79 -10.66 -7.98 5.98
CA HIS A 79 -10.54 -9.14 6.73
C HIS A 79 -10.63 -10.30 5.86
N GLU A 80 -9.82 -11.28 6.01
CA GLU A 80 -9.88 -12.48 5.21
C GLU A 80 -11.12 -13.22 5.51
N ALA A 81 -11.69 -13.80 4.51
CA ALA A 81 -12.89 -14.54 4.71
C ALA A 81 -12.58 -15.78 5.46
N ASP A 82 -13.42 -16.20 6.26
CA ASP A 82 -13.18 -17.38 7.00
C ASP A 82 -13.68 -18.59 6.44
#